data_626d8ba600f4b018418d333f6ab119d9
#
_entry.id   626d8ba600f4b018418d333f6ab119d9
#
_cell.length_a   1.000
_cell.length_b   1.000
_cell.length_c   1.000
_cell.angle_alpha   90.00
_cell.angle_beta   90.00
_cell.angle_gamma   90.00
#
_symmetry.space_group_name_H-M   'P 1'
#
loop_
_entity.id
_entity.type
_entity.pdbx_description
1 polymer ?
#
loop_
_entity_poly.entity_id
_entity_poly.type
_entity_poly.pdbx_seq_one_letter_code
_entity_poly.pdbx_strand_id
1 'polypeptide(L)'
;MKIALKLMAILLSMSLASSGSTMTFSAPKHSVEDAMAWFGRHGDTTRIYAAGDITETSAQELDSFVRANHIDSGEVLFNSPGGSLLGGIRLGTLIRKLSFDTGIGTYSGGSMVTRGVCASACAYAFAGGRGRYYTAGETKLGVHQFYAEDRDISNQTSQATSGLIVAYLQQMGVDALAFTASASVGPNEIRWLTKDEAKELHFANDGTEATTAELKQVQGETYLKVEQKYTGFSSRFLFTCGGGKMRLMGGLVTNPQDAKQKYDWATKSFFTFDARTIQEMPKRPNEQSLVASDSTLWVTRNLSRNDIAILLASKTMTMWVGADGAIGYTAPADIQAVKAKIRDYVDNCRM
;
A
#
# COMPACT_ATOMS: atom_id res chain seq x y z
N MET A 1 66.97 37.61 -30.97
CA MET A 1 65.90 38.27 -30.21
C MET A 1 64.61 37.48 -30.47
N LYS A 2 64.28 36.52 -29.62
CA LYS A 2 63.12 35.59 -29.79
C LYS A 2 62.11 35.98 -28.76
N ILE A 3 60.95 36.47 -29.22
CA ILE A 3 59.78 36.80 -28.39
C ILE A 3 58.95 35.50 -28.20
N ALA A 4 58.87 35.02 -26.96
CA ALA A 4 58.05 33.87 -26.58
C ALA A 4 56.59 34.31 -26.33
N LEU A 5 55.70 33.84 -27.15
CA LEU A 5 54.29 34.06 -27.03
C LEU A 5 53.75 33.02 -26.04
N LYS A 6 53.37 33.45 -24.82
CA LYS A 6 52.64 32.59 -23.86
C LYS A 6 51.13 32.52 -24.20
N LEU A 7 50.69 31.39 -24.74
CA LEU A 7 49.27 31.07 -24.83
C LEU A 7 48.79 30.67 -23.42
N MET A 8 47.97 31.50 -22.84
CA MET A 8 47.21 31.19 -21.62
C MET A 8 45.93 30.48 -22.03
N ALA A 9 45.90 29.14 -21.88
CA ALA A 9 44.71 28.38 -22.08
C ALA A 9 43.77 28.59 -20.87
N ILE A 10 42.70 29.33 -21.07
CA ILE A 10 41.58 29.43 -20.10
C ILE A 10 40.80 28.14 -20.23
N LEU A 11 41.00 27.24 -19.27
CA LEU A 11 40.10 26.09 -19.04
C LEU A 11 38.77 26.61 -18.47
N LEU A 12 37.80 26.77 -19.37
CA LEU A 12 36.42 27.02 -19.01
C LEU A 12 35.88 25.70 -18.46
N SER A 13 35.90 25.53 -17.14
CA SER A 13 35.18 24.43 -16.46
C SER A 13 33.71 24.67 -16.67
N MET A 14 33.11 24.04 -17.68
CA MET A 14 31.67 23.85 -17.77
C MET A 14 31.27 22.91 -16.64
N SER A 15 30.85 23.49 -15.53
CA SER A 15 29.98 22.78 -14.59
C SER A 15 28.70 22.45 -15.34
N LEU A 16 28.54 21.17 -15.71
CA LEU A 16 27.28 20.62 -16.12
C LEU A 16 26.36 20.68 -14.90
N ALA A 17 25.71 21.82 -14.70
CA ALA A 17 24.49 21.85 -13.92
C ALA A 17 23.51 20.87 -14.62
N SER A 18 23.27 19.73 -14.05
CA SER A 18 22.22 18.84 -14.50
C SER A 18 20.91 19.63 -14.34
N SER A 19 20.43 20.21 -15.43
CA SER A 19 19.09 20.80 -15.49
C SER A 19 18.10 19.65 -15.31
N GLY A 20 17.75 19.35 -14.06
CA GLY A 20 16.68 18.42 -13.75
C GLY A 20 15.42 18.92 -14.46
N SER A 21 14.78 18.06 -15.22
CA SER A 21 13.48 18.38 -15.81
C SER A 21 12.41 18.25 -14.73
N THR A 22 11.53 19.25 -14.62
CA THR A 22 10.37 19.19 -13.74
C THR A 22 9.57 17.90 -13.97
N MET A 23 8.96 17.37 -12.91
CA MET A 23 8.18 16.13 -13.00
C MET A 23 7.08 16.23 -14.05
N THR A 24 6.99 15.21 -14.88
CA THR A 24 5.95 15.07 -15.90
C THR A 24 5.12 13.83 -15.63
N PHE A 25 3.83 13.89 -16.00
CA PHE A 25 2.90 12.78 -15.86
C PHE A 25 2.43 12.32 -17.23
N SER A 26 2.38 11.00 -17.45
CA SER A 26 1.87 10.42 -18.70
C SER A 26 1.18 9.09 -18.45
N ALA A 27 0.19 8.76 -19.28
CA ALA A 27 -0.50 7.47 -19.28
C ALA A 27 -0.54 6.93 -20.74
N PRO A 28 0.60 6.45 -21.25
CA PRO A 28 0.68 5.98 -22.63
C PRO A 28 -0.12 4.70 -22.83
N LYS A 29 -0.52 4.44 -24.08
CA LYS A 29 -1.14 3.16 -24.45
C LYS A 29 -0.10 2.04 -24.36
N HIS A 30 -0.51 0.93 -23.75
CA HIS A 30 0.30 -0.28 -23.63
C HIS A 30 -0.02 -1.27 -24.76
N SER A 31 0.90 -2.20 -25.04
CA SER A 31 0.62 -3.35 -25.87
C SER A 31 -0.52 -4.18 -25.29
N VAL A 32 -1.25 -4.89 -26.10
CA VAL A 32 -2.37 -5.75 -25.64
C VAL A 32 -1.87 -6.79 -24.66
N GLU A 33 -0.72 -7.39 -24.91
CA GLU A 33 -0.10 -8.40 -24.05
C GLU A 33 0.24 -7.82 -22.66
N ASP A 34 0.90 -6.65 -22.62
CA ASP A 34 1.25 -5.97 -21.38
C ASP A 34 0.00 -5.48 -20.62
N ALA A 35 -1.01 -4.98 -21.34
CA ALA A 35 -2.28 -4.57 -20.76
C ALA A 35 -3.03 -5.76 -20.13
N MET A 36 -3.06 -6.91 -20.77
CA MET A 36 -3.69 -8.13 -20.26
C MET A 36 -2.96 -8.68 -19.03
N ALA A 37 -1.62 -8.69 -19.06
CA ALA A 37 -0.80 -9.10 -17.90
C ALA A 37 -0.99 -8.17 -16.70
N TRP A 38 -1.17 -6.89 -16.95
CA TRP A 38 -1.47 -5.89 -15.93
C TRP A 38 -2.87 -6.07 -15.35
N PHE A 39 -3.90 -6.16 -16.20
CA PHE A 39 -5.28 -6.35 -15.78
C PHE A 39 -5.47 -7.56 -14.88
N GLY A 40 -4.79 -8.67 -15.16
CA GLY A 40 -4.84 -9.87 -14.34
C GLY A 40 -4.33 -9.67 -12.90
N ARG A 41 -3.50 -8.65 -12.64
CA ARG A 41 -2.91 -8.35 -11.32
C ARG A 41 -3.53 -7.13 -10.64
N HIS A 42 -3.91 -6.12 -11.41
CA HIS A 42 -4.29 -4.79 -10.91
C HIS A 42 -5.71 -4.37 -11.35
N GLY A 43 -6.42 -5.23 -12.10
CA GLY A 43 -7.74 -4.89 -12.64
C GLY A 43 -7.69 -3.70 -13.60
N ASP A 44 -8.73 -2.88 -13.59
CA ASP A 44 -8.87 -1.70 -14.45
C ASP A 44 -8.18 -0.46 -13.84
N THR A 45 -6.91 -0.63 -13.44
CA THR A 45 -6.10 0.44 -12.84
C THR A 45 -5.21 1.07 -13.92
N THR A 46 -5.30 2.39 -14.10
CA THR A 46 -4.48 3.14 -15.05
C THR A 46 -3.06 3.33 -14.53
N ARG A 47 -2.06 3.03 -15.37
CA ARG A 47 -0.66 3.33 -15.09
C ARG A 47 -0.32 4.78 -15.42
N ILE A 48 0.13 5.53 -14.42
CA ILE A 48 0.55 6.92 -14.55
C ILE A 48 2.06 6.97 -14.30
N TYR A 49 2.84 7.27 -15.33
CA TYR A 49 4.29 7.43 -15.20
C TYR A 49 4.63 8.84 -14.77
N ALA A 50 5.36 8.95 -13.65
CA ALA A 50 5.81 10.20 -13.05
C ALA A 50 7.35 10.26 -13.14
N ALA A 51 7.88 11.08 -14.03
CA ALA A 51 9.32 11.19 -14.31
C ALA A 51 9.85 12.62 -14.14
N GLY A 52 11.03 12.77 -13.53
CA GLY A 52 11.70 14.05 -13.30
C GLY A 52 11.67 14.51 -11.84
N ASP A 53 12.06 15.76 -11.59
CA ASP A 53 12.23 16.35 -10.27
C ASP A 53 10.88 16.76 -9.67
N ILE A 54 10.67 16.43 -8.42
CA ILE A 54 9.48 16.84 -7.66
C ILE A 54 9.60 18.31 -7.30
N THR A 55 8.59 19.09 -7.67
CA THR A 55 8.47 20.53 -7.38
C THR A 55 7.32 20.78 -6.37
N GLU A 56 7.18 22.01 -5.93
CA GLU A 56 6.05 22.44 -5.09
C GLU A 56 4.69 22.28 -5.81
N THR A 57 4.68 22.27 -7.14
CA THR A 57 3.48 22.20 -7.99
C THR A 57 3.14 20.78 -8.45
N SER A 58 4.01 19.79 -8.22
CA SER A 58 3.82 18.42 -8.74
C SER A 58 2.50 17.77 -8.31
N ALA A 59 2.01 18.11 -7.11
CA ALA A 59 0.69 17.65 -6.67
C ALA A 59 -0.44 18.23 -7.51
N GLN A 60 -0.42 19.53 -7.80
CA GLN A 60 -1.43 20.19 -8.64
C GLN A 60 -1.37 19.70 -10.09
N GLU A 61 -0.16 19.42 -10.58
CA GLU A 61 0.05 18.87 -11.93
C GLU A 61 -0.54 17.46 -12.06
N LEU A 62 -0.34 16.59 -11.05
CA LEU A 62 -0.99 15.28 -11.00
C LEU A 62 -2.51 15.39 -10.91
N ASP A 63 -3.07 16.26 -10.05
CA ASP A 63 -4.52 16.46 -9.92
C ASP A 63 -5.13 16.90 -11.25
N SER A 64 -4.49 17.85 -11.93
CA SER A 64 -4.90 18.33 -13.25
C SER A 64 -4.84 17.23 -14.31
N PHE A 65 -3.79 16.42 -14.31
CA PHE A 65 -3.60 15.31 -15.22
C PHE A 65 -4.69 14.23 -15.02
N VAL A 66 -4.95 13.85 -13.77
CA VAL A 66 -5.98 12.85 -13.42
C VAL A 66 -7.36 13.29 -13.87
N ARG A 67 -7.73 14.55 -13.60
CA ARG A 67 -9.03 15.11 -14.02
C ARG A 67 -9.16 15.21 -15.53
N ALA A 68 -8.13 15.70 -16.23
CA ALA A 68 -8.15 15.86 -17.68
C ALA A 68 -8.27 14.51 -18.43
N ASN A 69 -7.77 13.42 -17.82
CA ASN A 69 -7.82 12.08 -18.41
C ASN A 69 -8.91 11.18 -17.80
N HIS A 70 -9.78 11.69 -16.93
CA HIS A 70 -10.87 10.96 -16.27
C HIS A 70 -10.41 9.65 -15.61
N ILE A 71 -9.31 9.72 -14.83
CA ILE A 71 -8.72 8.55 -14.18
C ILE A 71 -9.32 8.38 -12.79
N ASP A 72 -10.15 7.36 -12.60
CA ASP A 72 -10.78 7.04 -11.31
C ASP A 72 -9.96 6.07 -10.46
N SER A 73 -9.14 5.21 -11.08
CA SER A 73 -8.25 4.26 -10.42
C SER A 73 -6.88 4.29 -11.08
N GLY A 74 -5.83 4.51 -10.30
CA GLY A 74 -4.47 4.71 -10.82
C GLY A 74 -3.37 4.11 -9.95
N GLU A 75 -2.28 3.71 -10.61
CA GLU A 75 -0.99 3.47 -9.99
C GLU A 75 0.03 4.46 -10.54
N VAL A 76 0.67 5.24 -9.63
CA VAL A 76 1.72 6.19 -9.99
C VAL A 76 3.07 5.48 -9.96
N LEU A 77 3.68 5.34 -11.14
CA LEU A 77 4.97 4.70 -11.34
C LEU A 77 6.07 5.76 -11.40
N PHE A 78 6.88 5.80 -10.36
CA PHE A 78 7.93 6.82 -10.21
C PHE A 78 9.22 6.46 -10.91
N ASN A 79 9.84 7.47 -11.54
CA ASN A 79 11.24 7.52 -11.91
C ASN A 79 11.76 8.94 -11.63
N SER A 80 12.15 9.19 -10.37
CA SER A 80 12.48 10.53 -9.87
C SER A 80 13.66 10.50 -8.89
N PRO A 81 14.63 11.40 -9.02
CA PRO A 81 15.71 11.55 -8.05
C PRO A 81 15.25 12.23 -6.75
N GLY A 82 14.05 12.81 -6.73
CA GLY A 82 13.52 13.58 -5.61
C GLY A 82 13.25 15.04 -5.98
N GLY A 83 13.67 15.97 -5.14
CA GLY A 83 13.45 17.41 -5.28
C GLY A 83 12.86 18.04 -4.02
N SER A 84 11.83 18.87 -4.13
CA SER A 84 11.20 19.53 -2.99
C SER A 84 10.60 18.53 -2.00
N LEU A 85 11.06 18.55 -0.74
CA LEU A 85 10.51 17.75 0.35
C LEU A 85 8.99 18.00 0.54
N LEU A 86 8.60 19.29 0.62
CA LEU A 86 7.19 19.65 0.77
C LEU A 86 6.38 19.25 -0.46
N GLY A 87 6.96 19.36 -1.66
CA GLY A 87 6.37 18.85 -2.89
C GLY A 87 6.10 17.35 -2.82
N GLY A 88 7.06 16.55 -2.34
CA GLY A 88 6.92 15.11 -2.16
C GLY A 88 5.82 14.73 -1.16
N ILE A 89 5.76 15.42 -0.01
CA ILE A 89 4.71 15.22 1.01
C ILE A 89 3.33 15.58 0.44
N ARG A 90 3.19 16.71 -0.27
CA ARG A 90 1.92 17.12 -0.90
C ARG A 90 1.48 16.15 -1.98
N LEU A 91 2.43 15.70 -2.82
CA LEU A 91 2.16 14.72 -3.87
C LEU A 91 1.67 13.38 -3.27
N GLY A 92 2.36 12.86 -2.26
CA GLY A 92 1.93 11.65 -1.57
C GLY A 92 0.59 11.80 -0.83
N THR A 93 0.32 12.97 -0.24
CA THR A 93 -0.99 13.26 0.37
C THR A 93 -2.11 13.24 -0.66
N LEU A 94 -1.87 13.80 -1.86
CA LEU A 94 -2.84 13.75 -2.95
C LEU A 94 -3.06 12.31 -3.44
N ILE A 95 -2.00 11.54 -3.67
CA ILE A 95 -2.07 10.13 -4.08
C ILE A 95 -2.91 9.32 -3.09
N ARG A 96 -2.68 9.51 -1.78
CA ARG A 96 -3.49 8.88 -0.71
C ARG A 96 -4.95 9.30 -0.77
N LYS A 97 -5.25 10.58 -0.99
CA LYS A 97 -6.61 11.12 -1.12
C LYS A 97 -7.34 10.54 -2.32
N LEU A 98 -6.65 10.35 -3.44
CA LEU A 98 -7.18 9.71 -4.65
C LEU A 98 -7.34 8.19 -4.49
N SER A 99 -6.83 7.60 -3.40
CA SER A 99 -6.78 6.16 -3.19
C SER A 99 -5.99 5.41 -4.26
N PHE A 100 -4.98 6.05 -4.85
CA PHE A 100 -4.12 5.46 -5.84
C PHE A 100 -3.01 4.63 -5.21
N ASP A 101 -2.47 3.71 -6.00
CA ASP A 101 -1.30 2.92 -5.66
C ASP A 101 -0.01 3.61 -6.14
N THR A 102 1.14 3.13 -5.68
CA THR A 102 2.44 3.62 -6.13
C THR A 102 3.39 2.46 -6.44
N GLY A 103 4.22 2.67 -7.44
CA GLY A 103 5.27 1.75 -7.85
C GLY A 103 6.51 2.50 -8.32
N ILE A 104 7.55 1.77 -8.72
CA ILE A 104 8.75 2.32 -9.34
C ILE A 104 8.89 1.66 -10.71
N GLY A 105 8.98 2.46 -11.76
CA GLY A 105 9.09 1.93 -13.12
C GLY A 105 9.09 3.02 -14.18
N THR A 106 9.42 2.61 -15.40
CA THR A 106 9.44 3.45 -16.60
C THR A 106 8.61 2.83 -17.71
N TYR A 107 8.28 3.63 -18.73
CA TYR A 107 7.63 3.14 -19.94
C TYR A 107 8.64 3.10 -21.08
N SER A 108 8.72 1.97 -21.78
CA SER A 108 9.55 1.82 -22.98
C SER A 108 8.99 0.73 -23.89
N GLY A 109 9.03 0.94 -25.20
CA GLY A 109 8.66 -0.07 -26.19
C GLY A 109 7.23 -0.59 -26.10
N GLY A 110 6.26 0.22 -25.62
CA GLY A 110 4.86 -0.20 -25.47
C GLY A 110 4.55 -0.95 -24.17
N SER A 111 5.52 -1.05 -23.26
CA SER A 111 5.37 -1.81 -22.01
C SER A 111 5.95 -1.06 -20.81
N MET A 112 5.48 -1.45 -19.62
CA MET A 112 6.13 -1.07 -18.38
C MET A 112 7.49 -1.78 -18.26
N VAL A 113 8.51 -1.03 -17.91
CA VAL A 113 9.83 -1.57 -17.57
C VAL A 113 10.06 -1.40 -16.07
N THR A 114 10.33 -2.52 -15.39
CA THR A 114 10.65 -2.56 -13.95
C THR A 114 12.10 -2.06 -13.73
N ARG A 115 12.32 -0.81 -14.12
CA ARG A 115 13.57 -0.07 -13.95
C ARG A 115 13.23 1.36 -13.57
N GLY A 116 13.93 1.93 -12.63
CA GLY A 116 13.72 3.33 -12.23
C GLY A 116 14.21 3.60 -10.82
N VAL A 117 14.15 4.86 -10.46
CA VAL A 117 14.63 5.37 -9.18
C VAL A 117 13.51 6.17 -8.52
N CYS A 118 13.36 6.00 -7.22
CA CYS A 118 12.57 6.89 -6.37
C CYS A 118 13.40 7.23 -5.14
N ALA A 119 14.04 8.39 -5.13
CA ALA A 119 14.96 8.80 -4.09
C ALA A 119 14.53 10.09 -3.40
N SER A 120 15.00 10.33 -2.18
CA SER A 120 14.80 11.59 -1.45
C SER A 120 13.31 11.94 -1.32
N ALA A 121 12.89 13.13 -1.78
CA ALA A 121 11.49 13.58 -1.76
C ALA A 121 10.53 12.60 -2.46
N CYS A 122 11.01 11.81 -3.43
CA CYS A 122 10.21 10.78 -4.09
C CYS A 122 9.78 9.66 -3.14
N ALA A 123 10.61 9.27 -2.16
CA ALA A 123 10.26 8.25 -1.19
C ALA A 123 9.02 8.67 -0.36
N TYR A 124 8.88 9.96 -0.06
CA TYR A 124 7.68 10.48 0.61
C TYR A 124 6.45 10.47 -0.33
N ALA A 125 6.62 10.83 -1.60
CA ALA A 125 5.53 10.72 -2.57
C ALA A 125 5.08 9.26 -2.75
N PHE A 126 6.02 8.32 -2.85
CA PHE A 126 5.78 6.87 -2.92
C PHE A 126 5.02 6.35 -1.68
N ALA A 127 5.37 6.83 -0.47
CA ALA A 127 4.68 6.47 0.78
C ALA A 127 3.18 6.80 0.76
N GLY A 128 2.75 7.75 -0.10
CA GLY A 128 1.34 8.14 -0.25
C GLY A 128 0.45 7.04 -0.84
N GLY A 129 0.99 6.07 -1.58
CA GLY A 129 0.21 4.99 -2.16
C GLY A 129 -0.52 4.14 -1.12
N ARG A 130 -1.72 3.64 -1.48
CA ARG A 130 -2.41 2.61 -0.70
C ARG A 130 -1.68 1.29 -0.84
N GLY A 131 -1.60 0.75 -2.06
CA GLY A 131 -0.65 -0.26 -2.45
C GLY A 131 0.68 0.40 -2.80
N ARG A 132 1.76 -0.11 -2.27
CA ARG A 132 3.13 0.39 -2.51
C ARG A 132 4.01 -0.75 -2.98
N TYR A 133 4.22 -0.80 -4.31
CA TYR A 133 4.88 -1.92 -4.96
C TYR A 133 6.36 -1.63 -5.20
N TYR A 134 7.22 -2.36 -4.51
CA TYR A 134 8.66 -2.27 -4.65
C TYR A 134 9.27 -3.65 -4.89
N THR A 135 9.78 -3.87 -6.10
CA THR A 135 10.34 -5.17 -6.51
C THR A 135 11.83 -5.32 -6.20
N ALA A 136 12.56 -4.22 -5.99
CA ALA A 136 14.02 -4.15 -5.92
C ALA A 136 14.69 -4.59 -7.25
N GLY A 137 16.00 -4.85 -7.24
CA GLY A 137 16.72 -5.19 -8.46
C GLY A 137 17.07 -3.95 -9.28
N GLU A 138 16.50 -3.81 -10.46
CA GLU A 138 16.71 -2.63 -11.33
C GLU A 138 15.90 -1.40 -10.88
N THR A 139 14.92 -1.57 -9.97
CA THR A 139 14.25 -0.46 -9.28
C THR A 139 14.96 -0.14 -7.98
N LYS A 140 15.02 1.14 -7.62
CA LYS A 140 15.71 1.61 -6.42
C LYS A 140 14.84 2.58 -5.63
N LEU A 141 14.64 2.29 -4.35
CA LEU A 141 14.00 3.17 -3.38
C LEU A 141 15.06 3.68 -2.42
N GLY A 142 15.26 5.01 -2.36
CA GLY A 142 16.38 5.60 -1.62
C GLY A 142 15.95 6.71 -0.67
N VAL A 143 16.59 6.76 0.50
CA VAL A 143 16.34 7.74 1.55
C VAL A 143 17.64 8.39 2.00
N HIS A 144 17.54 9.65 2.41
CA HIS A 144 18.63 10.41 3.07
C HIS A 144 18.03 11.56 3.89
N GLN A 145 18.85 12.24 4.70
CA GLN A 145 18.39 13.40 5.49
C GLN A 145 17.95 14.55 4.57
N PHE A 146 16.95 15.30 4.99
CA PHE A 146 16.58 16.53 4.30
C PHE A 146 17.62 17.62 4.55
N TYR A 147 17.81 18.51 3.59
CA TYR A 147 18.73 19.66 3.67
C TYR A 147 18.18 20.84 2.89
N ALA A 148 18.74 22.03 3.14
CA ALA A 148 18.50 23.20 2.30
C ALA A 148 19.78 23.52 1.54
N GLU A 149 19.68 23.72 0.23
CA GLU A 149 20.84 23.93 -0.63
C GLU A 149 21.56 25.26 -0.34
N ASP A 150 20.81 26.32 0.04
CA ASP A 150 21.33 27.68 0.12
C ASP A 150 21.22 28.36 1.49
N ARG A 151 20.82 27.65 2.55
CA ARG A 151 20.57 28.25 3.89
C ARG A 151 20.92 27.30 5.02
N ASP A 152 21.56 27.86 6.04
CA ASP A 152 21.58 27.24 7.36
C ASP A 152 20.17 27.12 7.91
N ILE A 153 19.65 25.91 8.01
CA ILE A 153 18.36 25.65 8.63
C ILE A 153 18.50 25.85 10.14
N SER A 154 17.70 26.72 10.74
CA SER A 154 17.70 26.87 12.20
C SER A 154 17.33 25.57 12.89
N ASN A 155 17.83 25.35 14.11
CA ASN A 155 17.47 24.19 14.91
C ASN A 155 15.95 24.07 15.09
N GLN A 156 15.25 25.18 15.25
CA GLN A 156 13.80 25.21 15.39
C GLN A 156 13.10 24.70 14.11
N THR A 157 13.54 25.16 12.94
CA THR A 157 13.00 24.71 11.64
C THR A 157 13.28 23.23 11.42
N SER A 158 14.49 22.77 11.76
CA SER A 158 14.85 21.34 11.65
C SER A 158 13.98 20.44 12.52
N GLN A 159 13.71 20.85 13.77
CA GLN A 159 12.83 20.10 14.67
C GLN A 159 11.38 20.07 14.16
N ALA A 160 10.85 21.21 13.71
CA ALA A 160 9.50 21.29 13.17
C ALA A 160 9.35 20.42 11.91
N THR A 161 10.33 20.45 11.00
CA THR A 161 10.35 19.63 9.77
C THR A 161 10.44 18.14 10.10
N SER A 162 11.28 17.76 11.06
CA SER A 162 11.38 16.38 11.54
C SER A 162 10.03 15.87 12.07
N GLY A 163 9.36 16.68 12.90
CA GLY A 163 8.02 16.36 13.41
C GLY A 163 6.99 16.19 12.30
N LEU A 164 7.01 17.07 11.29
CA LEU A 164 6.13 16.98 10.12
C LEU A 164 6.36 15.67 9.33
N ILE A 165 7.61 15.31 9.09
CA ILE A 165 7.96 14.07 8.35
C ILE A 165 7.48 12.85 9.12
N VAL A 166 7.77 12.76 10.43
CA VAL A 166 7.34 11.63 11.26
C VAL A 166 5.81 11.49 11.27
N ALA A 167 5.09 12.61 11.47
CA ALA A 167 3.63 12.61 11.46
C ALA A 167 3.08 12.18 10.09
N TYR A 168 3.67 12.66 8.99
CA TYR A 168 3.31 12.26 7.65
C TYR A 168 3.53 10.76 7.41
N LEU A 169 4.71 10.23 7.74
CA LEU A 169 5.02 8.80 7.56
C LEU A 169 4.03 7.92 8.34
N GLN A 170 3.74 8.26 9.59
CA GLN A 170 2.75 7.55 10.41
C GLN A 170 1.35 7.61 9.78
N GLN A 171 0.93 8.77 9.27
CA GLN A 171 -0.35 8.93 8.57
C GLN A 171 -0.42 8.03 7.31
N MET A 172 0.70 7.85 6.62
CA MET A 172 0.82 6.97 5.46
C MET A 172 0.99 5.48 5.83
N GLY A 173 1.02 5.14 7.12
CA GLY A 173 1.22 3.78 7.60
C GLY A 173 2.64 3.26 7.36
N VAL A 174 3.62 4.16 7.29
CA VAL A 174 5.06 3.86 7.27
C VAL A 174 5.58 3.96 8.70
N ASP A 175 6.48 3.06 9.08
CA ASP A 175 7.06 3.05 10.43
C ASP A 175 7.88 4.32 10.67
N ALA A 176 7.77 4.88 11.88
CA ALA A 176 8.55 6.06 12.28
C ALA A 176 10.08 5.82 12.21
N LEU A 177 10.53 4.57 12.34
CA LEU A 177 11.94 4.19 12.15
C LEU A 177 12.45 4.50 10.74
N ALA A 178 11.57 4.64 9.75
CA ALA A 178 11.91 5.09 8.42
C ALA A 178 12.52 6.50 8.41
N PHE A 179 12.06 7.38 9.32
CA PHE A 179 12.69 8.69 9.53
C PHE A 179 14.12 8.54 10.08
N THR A 180 14.34 7.66 11.05
CA THR A 180 15.68 7.38 11.60
C THR A 180 16.62 6.84 10.51
N ALA A 181 16.12 5.94 9.66
CA ALA A 181 16.88 5.42 8.53
C ALA A 181 17.29 6.53 7.55
N SER A 182 16.41 7.49 7.29
CA SER A 182 16.71 8.68 6.45
C SER A 182 17.72 9.62 7.14
N ALA A 183 17.47 9.97 8.39
CA ALA A 183 18.27 10.94 9.14
C ALA A 183 19.70 10.47 9.44
N SER A 184 19.95 9.16 9.38
CA SER A 184 21.30 8.58 9.59
C SER A 184 22.23 8.69 8.38
N VAL A 185 21.74 9.17 7.23
CA VAL A 185 22.49 9.25 5.97
C VAL A 185 22.67 10.71 5.59
N GLY A 186 23.92 11.11 5.32
CA GLY A 186 24.25 12.50 4.95
C GLY A 186 23.54 12.98 3.68
N PRO A 187 23.43 14.31 3.49
CA PRO A 187 22.65 14.87 2.37
C PRO A 187 23.22 14.53 0.99
N ASN A 188 24.51 14.21 0.90
CA ASN A 188 25.20 13.87 -0.33
C ASN A 188 25.25 12.36 -0.62
N GLU A 189 24.63 11.56 0.25
CA GLU A 189 24.58 10.11 0.14
C GLU A 189 23.14 9.65 0.06
N ILE A 190 22.89 8.47 -0.51
CA ILE A 190 21.58 7.85 -0.55
C ILE A 190 21.70 6.43 -0.02
N ARG A 191 20.91 6.12 0.99
CA ARG A 191 20.69 4.75 1.44
C ARG A 191 19.62 4.11 0.57
N TRP A 192 20.02 3.16 -0.23
CA TRP A 192 19.12 2.34 -1.03
C TRP A 192 18.54 1.23 -0.16
N LEU A 193 17.23 1.20 -0.02
CA LEU A 193 16.55 0.17 0.76
C LEU A 193 16.53 -1.15 -0.02
N THR A 194 16.81 -2.23 0.66
CA THR A 194 16.49 -3.58 0.17
C THR A 194 14.98 -3.79 0.17
N LYS A 195 14.52 -4.85 -0.49
CA LYS A 195 13.09 -5.20 -0.48
C LYS A 195 12.59 -5.51 0.94
N ASP A 196 13.39 -6.21 1.72
CA ASP A 196 13.05 -6.60 3.08
C ASP A 196 13.02 -5.38 4.00
N GLU A 197 14.03 -4.51 3.95
CA GLU A 197 14.04 -3.24 4.70
C GLU A 197 12.83 -2.35 4.34
N ALA A 198 12.48 -2.25 3.06
CA ALA A 198 11.33 -1.46 2.63
C ALA A 198 10.01 -2.04 3.18
N LYS A 199 9.91 -3.37 3.32
CA LYS A 199 8.77 -4.04 3.94
C LYS A 199 8.76 -3.89 5.46
N GLU A 200 9.89 -4.08 6.13
CA GLU A 200 10.02 -3.92 7.58
C GLU A 200 9.67 -2.49 8.02
N LEU A 201 10.09 -1.49 7.26
CA LEU A 201 9.77 -0.09 7.49
C LEU A 201 8.37 0.30 6.99
N HIS A 202 7.61 -0.63 6.44
CA HIS A 202 6.31 -0.40 5.80
C HIS A 202 6.33 0.66 4.66
N PHE A 203 7.49 0.96 4.07
CA PHE A 203 7.53 1.72 2.81
C PHE A 203 6.89 0.93 1.68
N ALA A 204 7.16 -0.38 1.57
CA ALA A 204 6.48 -1.28 0.66
C ALA A 204 5.47 -2.15 1.43
N ASN A 205 4.30 -2.38 0.86
CA ASN A 205 3.26 -3.21 1.46
C ASN A 205 2.60 -4.17 0.46
N ASP A 206 3.07 -4.22 -0.77
CA ASP A 206 2.56 -5.08 -1.86
C ASP A 206 1.02 -5.01 -2.01
N GLY A 207 0.43 -3.83 -1.80
CA GLY A 207 -1.02 -3.62 -1.87
C GLY A 207 -1.80 -4.05 -0.62
N THR A 208 -1.11 -4.29 0.49
CA THR A 208 -1.72 -4.74 1.75
C THR A 208 -1.55 -3.67 2.83
N GLU A 209 -2.65 -3.18 3.40
CA GLU A 209 -2.62 -2.28 4.56
C GLU A 209 -2.50 -3.09 5.87
N ALA A 210 -2.04 -2.44 6.93
CA ALA A 210 -1.99 -3.06 8.26
C ALA A 210 -3.39 -3.45 8.73
N THR A 211 -3.48 -4.60 9.41
CA THR A 211 -4.74 -5.06 10.00
C THR A 211 -5.14 -4.15 11.17
N THR A 212 -6.40 -3.78 11.21
CA THR A 212 -7.00 -3.00 12.29
C THR A 212 -7.98 -3.83 13.10
N ALA A 213 -8.14 -3.52 14.38
CA ALA A 213 -9.16 -4.12 15.24
C ALA A 213 -9.82 -3.03 16.09
N GLU A 214 -11.16 -2.97 16.03
CA GLU A 214 -11.97 -1.97 16.69
C GLU A 214 -13.20 -2.58 17.36
N LEU A 215 -13.47 -2.19 18.59
CA LEU A 215 -14.77 -2.47 19.23
C LEU A 215 -15.81 -1.52 18.65
N LYS A 216 -16.92 -2.09 18.24
CA LYS A 216 -18.10 -1.39 17.69
C LYS A 216 -19.36 -1.81 18.44
N GLN A 217 -20.37 -0.96 18.39
CA GLN A 217 -21.70 -1.28 18.93
C GLN A 217 -22.78 -1.14 17.86
N VAL A 218 -23.72 -2.07 17.88
CA VAL A 218 -24.94 -2.02 17.09
C VAL A 218 -26.10 -2.51 17.95
N GLN A 219 -27.15 -1.73 18.07
CA GLN A 219 -28.34 -2.05 18.86
C GLN A 219 -28.05 -2.52 20.31
N GLY A 220 -27.01 -1.93 20.94
CA GLY A 220 -26.58 -2.28 22.29
C GLY A 220 -25.62 -3.47 22.40
N GLU A 221 -25.44 -4.24 21.34
CA GLU A 221 -24.51 -5.36 21.30
C GLU A 221 -23.11 -4.90 20.85
N THR A 222 -22.09 -5.32 21.59
CA THR A 222 -20.69 -5.02 21.27
C THR A 222 -20.08 -6.14 20.43
N TYR A 223 -19.43 -5.77 19.34
CA TYR A 223 -18.67 -6.71 18.51
C TYR A 223 -17.27 -6.20 18.24
N LEU A 224 -16.34 -7.12 17.96
CA LEU A 224 -14.99 -6.77 17.51
C LEU A 224 -14.95 -6.86 15.98
N LYS A 225 -14.64 -5.73 15.32
CA LYS A 225 -14.36 -5.67 13.88
C LYS A 225 -12.86 -5.76 13.69
N VAL A 226 -12.39 -6.77 12.95
CA VAL A 226 -11.03 -6.90 12.43
C VAL A 226 -11.08 -6.71 10.93
N GLU A 227 -10.27 -5.80 10.39
CA GLU A 227 -10.28 -5.49 8.97
C GLU A 227 -8.87 -5.33 8.43
N GLN A 228 -8.61 -5.95 7.28
CA GLN A 228 -7.40 -5.74 6.50
C GLN A 228 -7.80 -5.36 5.08
N LYS A 229 -7.23 -4.24 4.59
CA LYS A 229 -7.50 -3.73 3.25
C LYS A 229 -6.41 -4.14 2.30
N TYR A 230 -6.84 -4.49 1.10
CA TYR A 230 -6.01 -4.84 -0.04
C TYR A 230 -6.37 -3.95 -1.22
N THR A 231 -5.51 -3.89 -2.22
CA THR A 231 -5.90 -3.27 -3.50
C THR A 231 -7.09 -4.03 -4.09
N GLY A 232 -8.19 -3.33 -4.32
CA GLY A 232 -9.40 -3.87 -4.95
C GLY A 232 -10.38 -4.61 -4.03
N PHE A 233 -10.01 -4.99 -2.80
CA PHE A 233 -10.93 -5.62 -1.85
C PHE A 233 -10.53 -5.38 -0.39
N SER A 234 -11.39 -5.78 0.53
CA SER A 234 -11.04 -5.84 1.96
C SER A 234 -11.50 -7.15 2.58
N SER A 235 -10.71 -7.64 3.52
CA SER A 235 -11.10 -8.73 4.40
C SER A 235 -11.66 -8.15 5.69
N ARG A 236 -12.88 -8.54 6.05
CA ARG A 236 -13.54 -8.03 7.25
C ARG A 236 -14.02 -9.20 8.10
N PHE A 237 -13.64 -9.21 9.37
CA PHE A 237 -14.06 -10.23 10.32
C PHE A 237 -14.77 -9.57 11.48
N LEU A 238 -15.94 -10.09 11.82
CA LEU A 238 -16.74 -9.63 12.94
C LEU A 238 -16.84 -10.77 13.95
N PHE A 239 -16.40 -10.51 15.17
CA PHE A 239 -16.56 -11.41 16.30
C PHE A 239 -17.72 -10.90 17.14
N THR A 240 -18.72 -11.75 17.38
CA THR A 240 -19.87 -11.46 18.25
C THR A 240 -19.98 -12.51 19.33
N CYS A 241 -20.37 -12.08 20.53
CA CYS A 241 -20.56 -12.94 21.69
C CYS A 241 -22.02 -12.86 22.15
N GLY A 242 -22.72 -13.96 22.18
CA GLY A 242 -24.10 -13.98 22.64
C GLY A 242 -24.60 -15.40 22.93
N GLY A 243 -25.42 -15.56 23.98
CA GLY A 243 -25.98 -16.86 24.37
C GLY A 243 -24.93 -17.94 24.68
N GLY A 244 -23.77 -17.56 25.23
CA GLY A 244 -22.69 -18.49 25.53
C GLY A 244 -21.94 -19.01 24.31
N LYS A 245 -22.03 -18.33 23.16
CA LYS A 245 -21.39 -18.72 21.90
C LYS A 245 -20.59 -17.56 21.27
N MET A 246 -19.40 -17.87 20.80
CA MET A 246 -18.62 -16.99 19.95
C MET A 246 -18.98 -17.26 18.49
N ARG A 247 -19.43 -16.21 17.79
CA ARG A 247 -19.70 -16.27 16.35
C ARG A 247 -18.65 -15.47 15.62
N LEU A 248 -18.10 -16.05 14.55
CA LEU A 248 -17.22 -15.40 13.59
C LEU A 248 -17.95 -15.23 12.27
N MET A 249 -17.99 -14.01 11.77
CA MET A 249 -18.40 -13.70 10.41
C MET A 249 -17.17 -13.18 9.65
N GLY A 250 -16.77 -13.87 8.57
CA GLY A 250 -15.71 -13.42 7.66
C GLY A 250 -16.32 -12.90 6.38
N GLY A 251 -15.87 -11.74 5.93
CA GLY A 251 -16.40 -11.05 4.76
C GLY A 251 -15.33 -10.70 3.73
N LEU A 252 -15.59 -11.06 2.48
CA LEU A 252 -14.90 -10.51 1.32
C LEU A 252 -15.68 -9.28 0.85
N VAL A 253 -15.15 -8.09 1.16
CA VAL A 253 -15.76 -6.81 0.77
C VAL A 253 -15.25 -6.42 -0.61
N THR A 254 -16.16 -6.28 -1.56
CA THR A 254 -15.86 -5.97 -2.96
C THR A 254 -16.94 -5.03 -3.52
N ASN A 255 -17.60 -5.34 -4.62
CA ASN A 255 -18.78 -4.64 -5.11
C ASN A 255 -20.01 -5.59 -5.14
N PRO A 256 -21.23 -5.07 -5.23
CA PRO A 256 -22.44 -5.90 -5.15
C PRO A 256 -22.54 -6.98 -6.22
N GLN A 257 -22.17 -6.66 -7.46
CA GLN A 257 -22.21 -7.59 -8.58
C GLN A 257 -21.20 -8.74 -8.37
N ASP A 258 -19.98 -8.41 -7.96
CA ASP A 258 -18.92 -9.37 -7.72
C ASP A 258 -19.22 -10.27 -6.51
N ALA A 259 -19.75 -9.70 -5.43
CA ALA A 259 -20.20 -10.49 -4.25
C ALA A 259 -21.29 -11.50 -4.63
N LYS A 260 -22.27 -11.07 -5.42
CA LYS A 260 -23.34 -11.95 -5.90
C LYS A 260 -22.82 -13.04 -6.84
N GLN A 261 -21.97 -12.71 -7.79
CA GLN A 261 -21.39 -13.68 -8.72
C GLN A 261 -20.59 -14.76 -7.98
N LYS A 262 -19.77 -14.37 -7.01
CA LYS A 262 -19.02 -15.31 -6.16
C LYS A 262 -19.94 -16.17 -5.31
N TYR A 263 -21.03 -15.60 -4.78
CA TYR A 263 -22.05 -16.34 -4.06
C TYR A 263 -22.72 -17.40 -4.96
N ASP A 264 -23.17 -17.01 -6.16
CA ASP A 264 -23.86 -17.92 -7.08
C ASP A 264 -22.95 -19.10 -7.48
N TRP A 265 -21.68 -18.84 -7.71
CA TRP A 265 -20.68 -19.83 -8.10
C TRP A 265 -20.29 -20.79 -6.94
N ALA A 266 -20.28 -20.34 -5.69
CA ALA A 266 -19.78 -21.11 -4.57
C ALA A 266 -20.68 -22.31 -4.22
N THR A 267 -20.06 -23.46 -3.92
CA THR A 267 -20.75 -24.67 -3.41
C THR A 267 -20.40 -24.96 -1.95
N LYS A 268 -19.31 -24.38 -1.42
CA LYS A 268 -18.83 -24.57 -0.07
C LYS A 268 -18.11 -23.35 0.50
N SER A 269 -17.96 -23.31 1.81
CA SER A 269 -17.21 -22.27 2.52
C SER A 269 -16.58 -22.80 3.79
N PHE A 270 -15.46 -22.20 4.22
CA PHE A 270 -14.76 -22.55 5.45
C PHE A 270 -13.87 -21.38 5.91
N PHE A 271 -13.29 -21.52 7.08
CA PHE A 271 -12.17 -20.68 7.52
C PHE A 271 -10.88 -21.49 7.53
N THR A 272 -9.75 -20.81 7.39
CA THR A 272 -8.45 -21.36 7.79
C THR A 272 -7.83 -20.45 8.84
N PHE A 273 -7.21 -21.04 9.86
CA PHE A 273 -6.37 -20.40 10.83
C PHE A 273 -4.96 -20.95 10.60
N ASP A 274 -4.04 -20.12 10.08
CA ASP A 274 -2.86 -20.55 9.35
C ASP A 274 -3.24 -21.59 8.28
N ALA A 275 -2.66 -22.79 8.29
CA ALA A 275 -2.96 -23.85 7.33
C ALA A 275 -4.10 -24.80 7.77
N ARG A 276 -4.72 -24.57 8.96
CA ARG A 276 -5.75 -25.47 9.49
C ARG A 276 -7.14 -25.08 9.01
N THR A 277 -7.83 -25.97 8.33
CA THR A 277 -9.21 -25.79 7.91
C THR A 277 -10.15 -25.91 9.11
N ILE A 278 -11.05 -24.94 9.25
CA ILE A 278 -12.04 -24.84 10.32
C ILE A 278 -13.43 -24.88 9.70
N GLN A 279 -14.21 -25.87 10.06
CA GLN A 279 -15.65 -26.02 9.77
C GLN A 279 -15.98 -25.83 8.26
N GLU A 280 -15.41 -26.67 7.40
CA GLU A 280 -15.85 -26.74 6.00
C GLU A 280 -17.32 -27.17 5.94
N MET A 281 -18.13 -26.37 5.26
CA MET A 281 -19.56 -26.63 5.11
C MET A 281 -20.00 -26.43 3.66
N PRO A 282 -20.86 -27.32 3.13
CA PRO A 282 -21.49 -27.11 1.85
C PRO A 282 -22.46 -25.91 1.93
N LYS A 283 -22.62 -25.21 0.81
CA LYS A 283 -23.68 -24.20 0.67
C LYS A 283 -25.04 -24.90 0.63
N ARG A 284 -25.95 -24.49 1.50
CA ARG A 284 -27.31 -24.99 1.52
C ARG A 284 -28.31 -23.86 1.25
N PRO A 285 -29.36 -24.12 0.49
CA PRO A 285 -30.44 -23.14 0.33
C PRO A 285 -31.01 -22.77 1.71
N ASN A 286 -31.27 -21.47 1.92
CA ASN A 286 -31.84 -20.91 3.14
C ASN A 286 -30.95 -20.97 4.41
N GLU A 287 -29.70 -21.39 4.32
CA GLU A 287 -28.76 -21.30 5.43
C GLU A 287 -28.02 -19.95 5.40
N GLN A 288 -27.90 -19.29 6.54
CA GLN A 288 -27.15 -18.03 6.68
C GLN A 288 -25.64 -18.23 6.87
N SER A 289 -25.15 -19.44 6.62
CA SER A 289 -23.72 -19.76 6.74
C SER A 289 -22.87 -19.19 5.62
N LEU A 290 -23.48 -18.89 4.47
CA LEU A 290 -22.89 -18.18 3.31
C LEU A 290 -23.95 -17.25 2.72
N VAL A 291 -23.71 -15.95 2.68
CA VAL A 291 -24.65 -14.93 2.21
C VAL A 291 -23.92 -13.84 1.44
N ALA A 292 -24.48 -13.37 0.33
CA ALA A 292 -24.08 -12.12 -0.31
C ALA A 292 -25.06 -11.02 0.14
N SER A 293 -24.53 -9.95 0.73
CA SER A 293 -25.29 -8.76 1.13
C SER A 293 -24.51 -7.52 0.76
N ASP A 294 -25.19 -6.63 0.03
CA ASP A 294 -24.57 -5.43 -0.54
C ASP A 294 -23.27 -5.77 -1.28
N SER A 295 -22.17 -5.14 -0.90
CA SER A 295 -20.83 -5.34 -1.48
C SER A 295 -20.03 -6.44 -0.80
N THR A 296 -20.62 -7.30 0.02
CA THR A 296 -19.85 -8.26 0.84
C THR A 296 -20.39 -9.67 0.72
N LEU A 297 -19.47 -10.61 0.50
CA LEU A 297 -19.74 -12.04 0.59
C LEU A 297 -19.35 -12.51 2.00
N TRP A 298 -20.32 -12.93 2.79
CA TRP A 298 -20.17 -13.31 4.19
C TRP A 298 -20.19 -14.82 4.41
N VAL A 299 -19.28 -15.31 5.24
CA VAL A 299 -19.29 -16.68 5.80
C VAL A 299 -19.42 -16.58 7.30
N THR A 300 -20.35 -17.31 7.89
CA THR A 300 -20.64 -17.28 9.34
C THR A 300 -20.44 -18.65 9.98
N ARG A 301 -19.75 -18.71 11.12
CA ARG A 301 -19.55 -19.92 11.94
C ARG A 301 -19.66 -19.60 13.42
N ASN A 302 -20.18 -20.56 14.20
CA ASN A 302 -20.03 -20.56 15.64
C ASN A 302 -18.73 -21.29 15.99
N LEU A 303 -17.82 -20.62 16.66
CA LEU A 303 -16.53 -21.19 17.02
C LEU A 303 -16.66 -22.04 18.31
N SER A 304 -16.12 -23.24 18.27
CA SER A 304 -15.92 -24.07 19.45
C SER A 304 -14.72 -23.52 20.28
N ARG A 305 -14.58 -23.99 21.52
CA ARG A 305 -13.41 -23.65 22.34
C ARG A 305 -12.09 -24.06 21.67
N ASN A 306 -12.10 -25.20 20.97
CA ASN A 306 -10.94 -25.66 20.22
C ASN A 306 -10.62 -24.74 19.04
N ASP A 307 -11.62 -24.30 18.26
CA ASP A 307 -11.42 -23.35 17.14
C ASP A 307 -10.82 -22.04 17.64
N ILE A 308 -11.29 -21.55 18.79
CA ILE A 308 -10.77 -20.34 19.43
C ILE A 308 -9.31 -20.52 19.87
N ALA A 309 -8.98 -21.64 20.47
CA ALA A 309 -7.59 -21.93 20.87
C ALA A 309 -6.65 -21.96 19.64
N ILE A 310 -7.10 -22.55 18.52
CA ILE A 310 -6.36 -22.56 17.26
C ILE A 310 -6.20 -21.12 16.72
N LEU A 311 -7.27 -20.32 16.69
CA LEU A 311 -7.24 -18.93 16.25
C LEU A 311 -6.23 -18.09 17.04
N LEU A 312 -6.25 -18.20 18.38
CA LEU A 312 -5.34 -17.45 19.25
C LEU A 312 -3.87 -17.88 19.13
N ALA A 313 -3.61 -19.10 18.67
CA ALA A 313 -2.27 -19.59 18.35
C ALA A 313 -1.79 -19.15 16.96
N SER A 314 -2.70 -18.89 16.02
CA SER A 314 -2.41 -18.63 14.60
C SER A 314 -1.91 -17.21 14.35
N LYS A 315 -1.20 -17.02 13.23
CA LYS A 315 -0.73 -15.71 12.74
C LYS A 315 -1.70 -15.10 11.74
N THR A 316 -2.41 -15.95 11.00
CA THR A 316 -3.34 -15.54 9.97
C THR A 316 -4.72 -16.17 10.17
N MET A 317 -5.75 -15.51 9.71
CA MET A 317 -7.08 -16.09 9.51
C MET A 317 -7.55 -15.74 8.09
N THR A 318 -8.21 -16.70 7.45
CA THR A 318 -8.72 -16.54 6.09
C THR A 318 -10.13 -17.10 5.99
N MET A 319 -11.03 -16.35 5.39
CA MET A 319 -12.32 -16.86 4.94
C MET A 319 -12.17 -17.38 3.51
N TRP A 320 -12.76 -18.55 3.27
CA TRP A 320 -12.75 -19.22 1.97
C TRP A 320 -14.15 -19.47 1.45
N VAL A 321 -14.35 -19.23 0.16
CA VAL A 321 -15.51 -19.71 -0.61
C VAL A 321 -15.00 -20.39 -1.88
N GLY A 322 -15.54 -21.55 -2.18
CA GLY A 322 -15.05 -22.36 -3.30
C GLY A 322 -16.12 -23.24 -3.91
N ALA A 323 -15.76 -23.85 -5.04
CA ALA A 323 -16.50 -24.92 -5.65
C ALA A 323 -15.59 -26.15 -5.76
N ASP A 324 -16.20 -27.35 -5.88
CA ASP A 324 -15.44 -28.59 -5.95
C ASP A 324 -14.51 -28.60 -7.19
N GLY A 325 -13.24 -28.94 -6.95
CA GLY A 325 -12.20 -28.99 -7.99
C GLY A 325 -11.71 -27.64 -8.49
N ALA A 326 -12.13 -26.51 -7.90
CA ALA A 326 -11.73 -25.16 -8.34
C ALA A 326 -10.95 -24.42 -7.24
N ILE A 327 -10.14 -23.43 -7.68
CA ILE A 327 -9.49 -22.48 -6.80
C ILE A 327 -10.58 -21.54 -6.24
N GLY A 328 -10.60 -21.34 -4.92
CA GLY A 328 -11.61 -20.51 -4.26
C GLY A 328 -11.26 -19.02 -4.22
N TYR A 329 -12.25 -18.22 -3.80
CA TYR A 329 -12.04 -16.82 -3.40
C TYR A 329 -11.73 -16.75 -1.92
N THR A 330 -10.85 -15.84 -1.54
CA THR A 330 -10.36 -15.73 -0.17
C THR A 330 -10.44 -14.30 0.36
N ALA A 331 -10.66 -14.18 1.67
CA ALA A 331 -10.48 -12.95 2.42
C ALA A 331 -9.48 -13.22 3.56
N PRO A 332 -8.17 -13.05 3.32
CA PRO A 332 -7.13 -13.27 4.32
C PRO A 332 -6.98 -12.08 5.27
N ALA A 333 -6.44 -12.31 6.47
CA ALA A 333 -5.95 -11.27 7.37
C ALA A 333 -4.75 -11.77 8.19
N ASP A 334 -3.69 -10.97 8.25
CA ASP A 334 -2.63 -11.13 9.24
C ASP A 334 -3.12 -10.55 10.57
N ILE A 335 -3.22 -11.40 11.59
CA ILE A 335 -3.78 -10.99 12.89
C ILE A 335 -2.73 -10.77 13.97
N GLN A 336 -1.45 -10.86 13.65
CA GLN A 336 -0.39 -10.79 14.66
C GLN A 336 -0.43 -9.46 15.43
N ALA A 337 -0.51 -8.33 14.72
CA ALA A 337 -0.53 -6.99 15.32
C ALA A 337 -1.79 -6.70 16.16
N VAL A 338 -2.90 -7.40 15.88
CA VAL A 338 -4.19 -7.19 16.56
C VAL A 338 -4.59 -8.34 17.49
N LYS A 339 -3.72 -9.33 17.64
CA LYS A 339 -3.99 -10.56 18.42
C LYS A 339 -4.36 -10.28 19.88
N ALA A 340 -3.72 -9.32 20.53
CA ALA A 340 -4.06 -8.92 21.89
C ALA A 340 -5.52 -8.48 22.00
N LYS A 341 -6.01 -7.65 21.09
CA LYS A 341 -7.42 -7.20 21.08
C LYS A 341 -8.38 -8.34 20.81
N ILE A 342 -8.02 -9.30 19.93
CA ILE A 342 -8.84 -10.50 19.70
C ILE A 342 -8.92 -11.32 20.99
N ARG A 343 -7.82 -11.54 21.67
CA ARG A 343 -7.76 -12.25 22.95
C ARG A 343 -8.62 -11.57 24.01
N ASP A 344 -8.44 -10.28 24.21
CA ASP A 344 -9.20 -9.50 25.19
C ASP A 344 -10.71 -9.62 24.93
N TYR A 345 -11.15 -9.59 23.67
CA TYR A 345 -12.56 -9.76 23.31
C TYR A 345 -13.05 -11.17 23.62
N VAL A 346 -12.26 -12.19 23.30
CA VAL A 346 -12.56 -13.61 23.57
C VAL A 346 -12.68 -13.88 25.07
N ASP A 347 -11.72 -13.38 25.87
CA ASP A 347 -11.67 -13.60 27.30
C ASP A 347 -12.86 -12.95 28.03
N ASN A 348 -13.37 -11.83 27.49
CA ASN A 348 -14.57 -11.16 27.99
C ASN A 348 -15.89 -11.80 27.49
N CYS A 349 -15.83 -12.74 26.55
CA CYS A 349 -16.99 -13.51 26.09
C CYS A 349 -17.26 -14.66 27.07
N ARG A 350 -18.26 -14.51 27.91
CA ARG A 350 -18.70 -15.58 28.84
C ARG A 350 -19.34 -16.75 28.06
N MET A 351 -18.50 -17.72 27.69
CA MET A 351 -18.90 -18.96 26.99
C MET A 351 -19.16 -20.12 27.95
#